data_94bcb753bf4830acb47f0a005fc1a491
#
_entry.id   94bcb753bf4830acb47f0a005fc1a491
#
_cell.length_a   1.000
_cell.length_b   1.000
_cell.length_c   1.000
_cell.angle_alpha   90.00
_cell.angle_beta   90.00
_cell.angle_gamma   90.00
#
_symmetry.space_group_name_H-M   'P 1'
#
loop_
_entity.id
_entity.type
_entity.pdbx_description
1 polymer ?
#
loop_
_entity_poly.entity_id
_entity_poly.type
_entity_poly.pdbx_seq_one_letter_code
_entity_poly.pdbx_strand_id
1 'polypeptide(L)'
;MNRIQLSAFFIASCMAVVFCLCFTIGSDSGAAPVELESRINPNDAPAAGLMLLPGVGPARAQAIISYREQFRQNHPGESAFRNCNDLDNVKGIGPVTISNMCKYLKF
;
A
#
# COMPACT_ATOMS: atom_id res chain seq x y z
N MET A 1 -5.57 37.38 45.49
CA MET A 1 -4.90 36.49 44.52
C MET A 1 -3.72 37.26 43.92
N ASN A 2 -2.54 36.76 44.15
CA ASN A 2 -1.34 37.39 43.66
C ASN A 2 -1.22 37.23 42.16
N ARG A 3 -0.76 38.26 41.44
CA ARG A 3 -0.57 38.26 39.96
C ARG A 3 0.20 37.03 39.46
N ILE A 4 1.07 36.47 40.27
CA ILE A 4 1.89 35.28 39.98
C ILE A 4 1.02 34.02 39.92
N GLN A 5 -0.04 33.91 40.70
CA GLN A 5 -0.94 32.74 40.64
C GLN A 5 -1.82 32.73 39.39
N LEU A 6 -2.24 33.90 38.94
CA LEU A 6 -3.07 34.01 37.73
C LEU A 6 -2.29 33.60 36.48
N SER A 7 -1.01 33.99 36.38
CA SER A 7 -0.16 33.61 35.26
C SER A 7 0.14 32.11 35.22
N ALA A 8 0.29 31.45 36.36
CA ALA A 8 0.49 30.02 36.44
C ALA A 8 -0.73 29.21 35.94
N PHE A 9 -1.94 29.68 36.22
CA PHE A 9 -3.15 29.07 35.71
C PHE A 9 -3.33 29.21 34.22
N PHE A 10 -2.95 30.36 33.63
CA PHE A 10 -2.99 30.57 32.18
C PHE A 10 -1.97 29.71 31.44
N ILE A 11 -0.77 29.57 31.97
CA ILE A 11 0.29 28.72 31.38
C ILE A 11 -0.11 27.24 31.42
N ALA A 12 -0.64 26.75 32.54
CA ALA A 12 -1.11 25.38 32.67
C ALA A 12 -2.30 25.07 31.75
N SER A 13 -3.22 26.03 31.58
CA SER A 13 -4.37 25.90 30.68
C SER A 13 -3.95 25.87 29.22
N CYS A 14 -2.99 26.72 28.80
CA CYS A 14 -2.45 26.72 27.45
C CYS A 14 -1.70 25.42 27.11
N MET A 15 -0.93 24.88 28.04
CA MET A 15 -0.23 23.62 27.87
C MET A 15 -1.19 22.44 27.67
N ALA A 16 -2.29 22.41 28.41
CA ALA A 16 -3.31 21.38 28.28
C ALA A 16 -4.03 21.44 26.92
N VAL A 17 -4.31 22.63 26.41
CA VAL A 17 -4.95 22.83 25.10
C VAL A 17 -4.01 22.44 23.95
N VAL A 18 -2.74 22.82 24.05
CA VAL A 18 -1.72 22.43 23.04
C VAL A 18 -1.49 20.92 23.03
N PHE A 19 -1.46 20.29 24.21
CA PHE A 19 -1.32 18.83 24.31
C PHE A 19 -2.52 18.09 23.75
N CYS A 20 -3.73 18.61 23.97
CA CYS A 20 -4.95 18.04 23.41
C CYS A 20 -5.02 18.18 21.88
N LEU A 21 -4.57 19.31 21.34
CA LEU A 21 -4.50 19.55 19.89
C LEU A 21 -3.46 18.65 19.20
N CYS A 22 -2.34 18.36 19.84
CA CYS A 22 -1.34 17.43 19.29
C CYS A 22 -1.83 15.97 19.27
N PHE A 23 -2.77 15.59 20.19
CA PHE A 23 -3.27 14.23 20.25
C PHE A 23 -4.38 13.93 19.23
N THR A 24 -5.00 14.95 18.66
CA THR A 24 -6.07 14.79 17.65
C THR A 24 -5.57 14.67 16.20
N ILE A 25 -4.26 14.87 15.96
CA ILE A 25 -3.68 14.78 14.60
C ILE A 25 -3.15 13.36 14.26
N GLY A 26 -3.38 12.38 15.15
CA GLY A 26 -2.74 11.07 15.07
C GLY A 26 -3.65 9.87 14.82
N SER A 27 -4.85 10.04 14.30
CA SER A 27 -5.72 8.88 14.03
C SER A 27 -6.62 9.14 12.82
N ASP A 28 -6.03 9.50 11.71
CA ASP A 28 -6.73 9.36 10.44
C ASP A 28 -6.48 7.94 9.92
N SER A 29 -7.01 6.97 10.63
CA SER A 29 -7.36 5.67 10.09
C SER A 29 -8.72 5.81 9.43
N GLY A 30 -8.90 6.85 8.63
CA GLY A 30 -9.95 6.91 7.65
C GLY A 30 -9.66 5.78 6.67
N ALA A 31 -10.41 4.69 6.77
CA ALA A 31 -10.58 3.81 5.63
C ALA A 31 -11.14 4.72 4.52
N ALA A 32 -10.25 5.28 3.72
CA ALA A 32 -10.63 5.93 2.50
C ALA A 32 -11.49 4.94 1.72
N PRO A 33 -12.62 5.35 1.15
CA PRO A 33 -13.33 4.48 0.23
C PRO A 33 -12.30 4.02 -0.79
N VAL A 34 -12.22 2.70 -0.97
CA VAL A 34 -11.31 2.09 -1.93
C VAL A 34 -11.77 2.59 -3.30
N GLU A 35 -11.26 3.75 -3.68
CA GLU A 35 -11.49 4.26 -5.01
C GLU A 35 -10.84 3.32 -6.03
N LEU A 36 -11.44 3.23 -7.19
CA LEU A 36 -10.99 2.40 -8.32
C LEU A 36 -9.52 2.64 -8.75
N GLU A 37 -8.82 3.57 -8.14
CA GLU A 37 -7.40 3.83 -8.36
C GLU A 37 -6.46 2.89 -7.61
N SER A 38 -6.96 2.09 -6.67
CA SER A 38 -6.13 1.13 -5.94
C SER A 38 -5.91 -0.19 -6.67
N ARG A 39 -5.95 -0.16 -8.01
CA ARG A 39 -5.53 -1.31 -8.80
C ARG A 39 -4.02 -1.54 -8.62
N ILE A 40 -3.67 -2.79 -8.48
CA ILE A 40 -2.30 -3.20 -8.18
C ILE A 40 -1.51 -3.32 -9.50
N ASN A 41 -0.35 -2.69 -9.55
CA ASN A 41 0.57 -2.86 -10.67
C ASN A 41 1.56 -3.99 -10.35
N PRO A 42 1.50 -5.13 -11.05
CA PRO A 42 2.38 -6.26 -10.77
C PRO A 42 3.86 -5.96 -11.08
N ASN A 43 4.15 -4.92 -11.85
CA ASN A 43 5.53 -4.52 -12.14
C ASN A 43 6.22 -3.85 -10.95
N ASP A 44 5.46 -3.21 -10.05
CA ASP A 44 6.03 -2.39 -8.97
C ASP A 44 5.56 -2.80 -7.58
N ALA A 45 4.44 -3.53 -7.47
CA ALA A 45 3.83 -3.88 -6.19
C ALA A 45 4.76 -4.69 -5.29
N PRO A 46 4.81 -4.39 -3.98
CA PRO A 46 5.50 -5.24 -3.00
C PRO A 46 4.75 -6.57 -2.79
N ALA A 47 5.40 -7.55 -2.17
CA ALA A 47 4.80 -8.85 -1.89
C ALA A 47 3.47 -8.73 -1.12
N ALA A 48 3.41 -7.86 -0.12
CA ALA A 48 2.20 -7.61 0.66
C ALA A 48 1.03 -7.10 -0.22
N GLY A 49 1.30 -6.23 -1.18
CA GLY A 49 0.31 -5.75 -2.13
C GLY A 49 -0.17 -6.85 -3.09
N LEU A 50 0.73 -7.66 -3.59
CA LEU A 50 0.40 -8.79 -4.47
C LEU A 50 -0.44 -9.86 -3.77
N MET A 51 -0.23 -10.07 -2.48
CA MET A 51 -1.01 -11.02 -1.68
C MET A 51 -2.46 -10.59 -1.46
N LEU A 52 -2.82 -9.34 -1.73
CA LEU A 52 -4.21 -8.87 -1.73
C LEU A 52 -5.00 -9.37 -2.94
N LEU A 53 -4.31 -9.81 -3.98
CA LEU A 53 -4.96 -10.36 -5.18
C LEU A 53 -5.58 -11.73 -4.88
N PRO A 54 -6.78 -12.01 -5.42
CA PRO A 54 -7.41 -13.32 -5.23
C PRO A 54 -6.56 -14.43 -5.84
N GLY A 55 -6.34 -15.49 -5.06
CA GLY A 55 -5.53 -16.63 -5.46
C GLY A 55 -4.02 -16.42 -5.40
N VAL A 56 -3.54 -15.28 -4.91
CA VAL A 56 -2.12 -15.00 -4.74
C VAL A 56 -1.73 -15.11 -3.27
N GLY A 57 -1.04 -16.18 -2.93
CA GLY A 57 -0.42 -16.37 -1.62
C GLY A 57 1.05 -15.92 -1.61
N PRO A 58 1.78 -16.14 -0.48
CA PRO A 58 3.19 -15.75 -0.35
C PRO A 58 4.08 -16.33 -1.44
N ALA A 59 3.89 -17.59 -1.80
CA ALA A 59 4.68 -18.29 -2.81
C ALA A 59 4.47 -17.70 -4.22
N ARG A 60 3.23 -17.42 -4.60
CA ARG A 60 2.92 -16.80 -5.89
C ARG A 60 3.35 -15.34 -5.96
N ALA A 61 3.19 -14.58 -4.89
CA ALA A 61 3.69 -13.22 -4.79
C ALA A 61 5.22 -13.17 -4.99
N GLN A 62 5.94 -14.07 -4.34
CA GLN A 62 7.40 -14.18 -4.52
C GLN A 62 7.79 -14.62 -5.93
N ALA A 63 7.01 -15.50 -6.56
CA ALA A 63 7.23 -15.91 -7.95
C ALA A 63 7.06 -14.74 -8.93
N ILE A 64 6.08 -13.87 -8.72
CA ILE A 64 5.88 -12.66 -9.53
C ILE A 64 7.08 -11.72 -9.38
N ILE A 65 7.53 -11.49 -8.15
CA ILE A 65 8.69 -10.64 -7.86
C ILE A 65 9.96 -11.19 -8.52
N SER A 66 10.22 -12.48 -8.37
CA SER A 66 11.39 -13.12 -8.97
C SER A 66 11.37 -13.03 -10.50
N TYR A 67 10.22 -13.28 -11.10
CA TYR A 67 10.06 -13.18 -12.57
C TYR A 67 10.34 -11.75 -13.08
N ARG A 68 9.74 -10.73 -12.46
CA ARG A 68 9.95 -9.34 -12.88
C ARG A 68 11.39 -8.87 -12.70
N GLU A 69 12.09 -9.32 -11.67
CA GLU A 69 13.49 -9.00 -11.44
C GLU A 69 14.40 -9.63 -12.52
N GLN A 70 14.18 -10.90 -12.83
CA GLN A 70 14.90 -11.58 -13.93
C GLN A 70 14.63 -10.91 -15.28
N PHE A 71 13.37 -10.53 -15.51
CA PHE A 71 13.00 -9.84 -16.75
C PHE A 71 13.72 -8.49 -16.88
N ARG A 72 13.77 -7.69 -15.81
CA ARG A 72 14.49 -6.41 -15.79
C ARG A 72 15.98 -6.56 -16.08
N GLN A 73 16.61 -7.62 -15.58
CA GLN A 73 18.03 -7.89 -15.82
C GLN A 73 18.29 -8.18 -17.30
N ASN A 74 17.38 -8.88 -17.95
CA ASN A 74 17.52 -9.27 -19.36
C ASN A 74 17.01 -8.21 -20.33
N HIS A 75 16.07 -7.37 -19.90
CA HIS A 75 15.39 -6.35 -20.71
C HIS A 75 15.34 -5.01 -19.97
N PRO A 76 16.48 -4.30 -19.84
CA PRO A 76 16.51 -3.01 -19.16
C PRO A 76 15.56 -2.00 -19.82
N GLY A 77 14.74 -1.34 -18.99
CA GLY A 77 13.80 -0.32 -19.46
C GLY A 77 12.45 -0.87 -19.97
N GLU A 78 12.24 -2.18 -19.97
CA GLU A 78 10.97 -2.79 -20.34
C GLU A 78 10.18 -3.26 -19.12
N SER A 79 8.85 -3.19 -19.20
CA SER A 79 7.96 -3.74 -18.18
C SER A 79 7.81 -5.25 -18.37
N ALA A 80 7.91 -6.01 -17.28
CA ALA A 80 7.74 -7.46 -17.31
C ALA A 80 6.31 -7.87 -17.67
N PHE A 81 5.34 -7.09 -17.22
CA PHE A 81 3.92 -7.33 -17.46
C PHE A 81 3.30 -6.13 -18.16
N ARG A 82 2.76 -6.34 -19.35
CA ARG A 82 2.07 -5.33 -20.16
C ARG A 82 0.57 -5.54 -20.20
N ASN A 83 0.15 -6.76 -19.90
CA ASN A 83 -1.26 -7.17 -19.86
C ASN A 83 -1.43 -8.36 -18.90
N CYS A 84 -2.67 -8.74 -18.65
CA CYS A 84 -2.98 -9.85 -17.76
C CYS A 84 -2.38 -11.19 -18.20
N ASN A 85 -2.32 -11.42 -19.50
CA ASN A 85 -1.84 -12.69 -20.04
C ASN A 85 -0.34 -12.91 -19.80
N ASP A 86 0.43 -11.84 -19.64
CA ASP A 86 1.87 -11.95 -19.37
C ASP A 86 2.16 -12.60 -18.02
N LEU A 87 1.19 -12.60 -17.10
CA LEU A 87 1.27 -13.29 -15.81
C LEU A 87 1.28 -14.81 -15.96
N ASP A 88 0.83 -15.36 -17.09
CA ASP A 88 0.90 -16.80 -17.37
C ASP A 88 2.35 -17.31 -17.44
N ASN A 89 3.30 -16.44 -17.73
CA ASN A 89 4.72 -16.76 -17.72
C ASN A 89 5.30 -16.97 -16.31
N VAL A 90 4.55 -16.59 -15.27
CA VAL A 90 4.98 -16.76 -13.90
C VAL A 90 4.62 -18.16 -13.41
N LYS A 91 5.62 -18.87 -12.88
CA LYS A 91 5.41 -20.22 -12.35
C LYS A 91 4.35 -20.23 -11.24
N GLY A 92 3.37 -21.11 -11.37
CA GLY A 92 2.30 -21.29 -10.39
C GLY A 92 1.08 -20.39 -10.59
N ILE A 93 1.08 -19.55 -11.61
CA ILE A 93 -0.07 -18.73 -12.00
C ILE A 93 -0.67 -19.31 -13.28
N GLY A 94 -1.90 -19.78 -13.19
CA GLY A 94 -2.62 -20.33 -14.32
C GLY A 94 -3.71 -19.39 -14.85
N PRO A 95 -4.35 -19.74 -15.98
CA PRO A 95 -5.35 -18.88 -16.63
C PRO A 95 -6.56 -18.57 -15.74
N VAL A 96 -6.98 -19.49 -14.89
CA VAL A 96 -8.09 -19.27 -13.93
C VAL A 96 -7.71 -18.22 -12.90
N THR A 97 -6.50 -18.29 -12.35
CA THR A 97 -6.00 -17.31 -11.39
C THR A 97 -5.87 -15.93 -12.03
N ILE A 98 -5.37 -15.86 -13.26
CA ILE A 98 -5.27 -14.64 -14.04
C ILE A 98 -6.65 -14.01 -14.25
N SER A 99 -7.62 -14.79 -14.68
CA SER A 99 -8.99 -14.32 -14.89
C SER A 99 -9.62 -13.73 -13.63
N ASN A 100 -9.34 -14.31 -12.46
CA ASN A 100 -9.86 -13.85 -11.19
C ASN A 100 -9.20 -12.55 -10.71
N MET A 101 -7.91 -12.36 -10.99
CA MET A 101 -7.16 -11.21 -10.50
C MET A 101 -7.13 -10.02 -11.48
N CYS A 102 -7.37 -10.26 -12.77
CA CYS A 102 -7.17 -9.28 -13.84
C CYS A 102 -7.91 -7.94 -13.60
N LYS A 103 -9.12 -8.00 -13.08
CA LYS A 103 -9.92 -6.81 -12.78
C LYS A 103 -9.34 -5.90 -11.69
N TYR A 104 -8.41 -6.43 -10.89
CA TYR A 104 -7.74 -5.70 -9.81
C TYR A 104 -6.36 -5.18 -10.22
N LEU A 105 -5.93 -5.45 -11.46
CA LEU A 105 -4.62 -5.08 -11.96
C LEU A 105 -4.66 -3.82 -12.82
N LYS A 106 -3.54 -3.12 -12.84
CA LYS A 106 -3.19 -2.06 -13.80
C LYS A 106 -1.77 -2.31 -14.32
N PHE A 107 -1.47 -1.83 -15.49
CA PHE A 107 -0.17 -1.99 -16.15
C PHE A 107 0.38 -0.66 -16.61
#